data_42046560e0a3473cb324db6d130c4e14
#
_entry.id   42046560e0a3473cb324db6d130c4e14
#
_cell.length_a   1.000
_cell.length_b   1.000
_cell.length_c   1.000
_cell.angle_alpha   90.00
_cell.angle_beta   90.00
_cell.angle_gamma   90.00
#
_symmetry.space_group_name_H-M   'P 1'
#
loop_
_entity.id
_entity.type
_entity.pdbx_description
1 polymer ?
#
loop_
_entity_poly.entity_id
_entity_poly.type
_entity_poly.pdbx_seq_one_letter_code
_entity_poly.pdbx_strand_id
1 'polypeptide(L)'
;MSLLLGAAQAQDCNGIDRRIVFAGLDWNSAQVSNAIVRYILEQGFACTTDDVPGSTIPMVQGLVRGDIDVNMEIWFNTAPELYHEAVASGDVLDLGLSMSAAELSFLVPRYMVEGDPDRGIEATAPGLRSVFDLAEHAALFRDPEEPDKGRYYNCIIGWQCELTNNAKLATYGLEESFTNFKPGTGPALAFSLAAAYEKGEPWLGYYWGPTWVLGEYDMIALEEPEYSDACWEGDRGCAFPVSIVNVAVSKEFAEATSQEMLDFLDAYSIDGDLMSGLLAFMQANDAEAADAAIEFLQSRTDLWTTWVSDEVAERVLASLN
;
A
#
# COMPACT_ATOMS: atom_id res chain seq x y z
N MET A 1 -39.05 39.27 24.55
CA MET A 1 -38.00 38.98 23.52
C MET A 1 -37.41 37.64 23.90
N SER A 2 -38.02 36.54 23.40
CA SER A 2 -37.56 35.17 23.67
C SER A 2 -36.45 34.82 22.68
N LEU A 3 -35.26 34.65 23.21
CA LEU A 3 -34.14 34.05 22.48
C LEU A 3 -34.44 32.55 22.31
N LEU A 4 -34.80 32.14 21.11
CA LEU A 4 -34.75 30.77 20.68
C LEU A 4 -33.27 30.42 20.52
N LEU A 5 -32.71 29.76 21.54
CA LEU A 5 -31.49 28.99 21.37
C LEU A 5 -31.87 27.82 20.47
N GLY A 6 -31.49 27.91 19.19
CA GLY A 6 -31.47 26.74 18.31
C GLY A 6 -30.49 25.75 18.94
N ALA A 7 -31.00 24.62 19.39
CA ALA A 7 -30.18 23.45 19.66
C ALA A 7 -29.54 23.07 18.30
N ALA A 8 -28.21 23.22 18.19
CA ALA A 8 -27.48 22.59 17.14
C ALA A 8 -27.80 21.08 17.28
N GLN A 9 -28.54 20.54 16.33
CA GLN A 9 -28.68 19.10 16.22
C GLN A 9 -27.26 18.55 16.07
N ALA A 10 -26.87 17.68 16.95
CA ALA A 10 -25.68 16.87 16.74
C ALA A 10 -25.89 16.19 15.37
N GLN A 11 -25.01 16.51 14.41
CA GLN A 11 -25.05 15.86 13.12
C GLN A 11 -24.80 14.39 13.37
N ASP A 12 -25.75 13.57 12.96
CA ASP A 12 -25.67 12.12 13.02
C ASP A 12 -24.66 11.67 11.96
N CYS A 13 -23.67 10.85 12.33
CA CYS A 13 -22.72 10.25 11.39
C CYS A 13 -23.44 9.21 10.51
N ASN A 14 -24.42 9.68 9.74
CA ASN A 14 -25.13 8.89 8.72
C ASN A 14 -25.61 7.48 9.17
N GLY A 15 -26.12 7.38 10.41
CA GLY A 15 -26.62 6.15 10.99
C GLY A 15 -25.61 5.42 11.89
N ILE A 16 -24.36 5.87 11.90
CA ILE A 16 -23.32 5.28 12.75
C ILE A 16 -23.26 6.05 14.08
N ASP A 17 -23.52 5.39 15.19
CA ASP A 17 -23.47 5.96 16.56
C ASP A 17 -22.20 5.59 17.34
N ARG A 18 -21.24 4.96 16.68
CA ARG A 18 -19.92 4.55 17.19
C ARG A 18 -18.79 5.07 16.32
N ARG A 19 -17.55 4.84 16.74
CA ARG A 19 -16.40 5.11 15.88
C ARG A 19 -16.42 4.20 14.65
N ILE A 20 -16.03 4.76 13.52
CA ILE A 20 -15.72 3.99 12.30
C ILE A 20 -14.26 3.57 12.42
N VAL A 21 -13.99 2.26 12.36
CA VAL A 21 -12.68 1.66 12.58
C VAL A 21 -12.03 1.32 11.25
N PHE A 22 -10.88 1.92 10.98
CA PHE A 22 -10.10 1.67 9.77
C PHE A 22 -9.01 0.64 9.99
N ALA A 23 -8.68 -0.12 8.94
CA ALA A 23 -7.47 -0.92 8.90
C ALA A 23 -6.25 0.00 8.88
N GLY A 24 -5.52 0.08 9.97
CA GLY A 24 -4.28 0.87 10.13
C GLY A 24 -3.09 0.13 9.57
N LEU A 25 -3.02 -0.01 8.24
CA LEU A 25 -1.95 -0.69 7.54
C LEU A 25 -0.63 0.10 7.65
N ASP A 26 0.50 -0.61 7.76
CA ASP A 26 1.78 -0.05 8.17
C ASP A 26 2.67 0.43 7.00
N TRP A 27 2.07 0.86 5.89
CA TRP A 27 2.76 1.49 4.77
C TRP A 27 2.10 2.82 4.36
N ASN A 28 2.91 3.70 3.79
CA ASN A 28 2.59 5.12 3.68
C ASN A 28 1.34 5.41 2.82
N SER A 29 1.15 4.72 1.67
CA SER A 29 -0.01 5.00 0.81
C SER A 29 -1.33 4.70 1.51
N ALA A 30 -1.42 3.58 2.25
CA ALA A 30 -2.60 3.26 3.04
C ALA A 30 -2.84 4.28 4.18
N GLN A 31 -1.77 4.75 4.82
CA GLN A 31 -1.87 5.77 5.86
C GLN A 31 -2.37 7.11 5.30
N VAL A 32 -1.90 7.51 4.11
CA VAL A 32 -2.38 8.72 3.42
C VAL A 32 -3.84 8.56 3.01
N SER A 33 -4.22 7.42 2.43
CA SER A 33 -5.61 7.13 2.05
C SER A 33 -6.54 7.17 3.27
N ASN A 34 -6.14 6.52 4.37
CA ASN A 34 -6.88 6.60 5.63
C ASN A 34 -7.00 8.05 6.13
N ALA A 35 -5.92 8.82 6.13
CA ALA A 35 -5.92 10.19 6.63
C ALA A 35 -6.86 11.10 5.83
N ILE A 36 -6.86 10.98 4.49
CA ILE A 36 -7.75 11.76 3.61
C ILE A 36 -9.22 11.41 3.91
N VAL A 37 -9.55 10.12 3.89
CA VAL A 37 -10.95 9.67 4.04
C VAL A 37 -11.47 9.97 5.44
N ARG A 38 -10.66 9.71 6.48
CA ARG A 38 -11.01 10.03 7.87
C ARG A 38 -11.25 11.53 8.06
N TYR A 39 -10.41 12.39 7.47
CA TYR A 39 -10.61 13.85 7.55
C TYR A 39 -11.97 14.25 6.94
N ILE A 40 -12.32 13.72 5.78
CA ILE A 40 -13.62 13.99 5.14
C ILE A 40 -14.78 13.46 6.00
N LEU A 41 -14.65 12.27 6.57
CA LEU A 41 -15.68 11.71 7.47
C LEU A 41 -15.85 12.55 8.75
N GLU A 42 -14.76 13.00 9.34
CA GLU A 42 -14.79 13.78 10.59
C GLU A 42 -15.30 15.20 10.37
N GLN A 43 -14.82 15.90 9.36
CA GLN A 43 -15.17 17.29 9.11
C GLN A 43 -16.43 17.44 8.24
N GLY A 44 -16.65 16.52 7.33
CA GLY A 44 -17.76 16.55 6.38
C GLY A 44 -19.02 15.84 6.89
N PHE A 45 -18.88 14.65 7.45
CA PHE A 45 -20.00 13.84 7.94
C PHE A 45 -20.20 13.90 9.46
N ALA A 46 -19.34 14.65 10.18
CA ALA A 46 -19.35 14.74 11.65
C ALA A 46 -19.19 13.37 12.37
N CYS A 47 -18.50 12.43 11.73
CA CYS A 47 -18.19 11.13 12.28
C CYS A 47 -17.03 11.18 13.28
N THR A 48 -16.89 10.16 14.08
CA THR A 48 -15.65 9.87 14.80
C THR A 48 -14.98 8.65 14.19
N THR A 49 -13.69 8.73 13.95
CA THR A 49 -12.94 7.64 13.34
C THR A 49 -11.80 7.17 14.24
N ASP A 50 -11.30 5.97 13.98
CA ASP A 50 -10.10 5.42 14.60
C ASP A 50 -9.41 4.50 13.59
N ASP A 51 -8.11 4.24 13.72
CA ASP A 51 -7.46 3.19 12.98
C ASP A 51 -6.73 2.22 13.90
N VAL A 52 -6.90 0.94 13.62
CA VAL A 52 -6.27 -0.13 14.38
C VAL A 52 -5.01 -0.58 13.63
N PRO A 53 -3.82 -0.39 14.21
CA PRO A 53 -2.58 -0.79 13.56
C PRO A 53 -2.51 -2.29 13.30
N GLY A 54 -2.09 -2.66 12.10
CA GLY A 54 -1.89 -4.06 11.75
C GLY A 54 -1.39 -4.27 10.34
N SER A 55 -1.11 -5.53 10.02
CA SER A 55 -0.68 -5.96 8.70
C SER A 55 -1.84 -6.60 7.92
N THR A 56 -1.63 -6.89 6.64
CA THR A 56 -2.68 -7.33 5.70
C THR A 56 -3.56 -8.45 6.25
N ILE A 57 -2.95 -9.55 6.71
CA ILE A 57 -3.71 -10.75 7.09
C ILE A 57 -4.61 -10.51 8.30
N PRO A 58 -4.13 -9.96 9.44
CA PRO A 58 -4.98 -9.62 10.57
C PRO A 58 -6.08 -8.61 10.24
N MET A 59 -5.79 -7.62 9.37
CA MET A 59 -6.78 -6.59 9.02
C MET A 59 -7.89 -7.15 8.14
N VAL A 60 -7.58 -8.03 7.19
CA VAL A 60 -8.61 -8.75 6.42
C VAL A 60 -9.47 -9.63 7.34
N GLN A 61 -8.86 -10.33 8.29
CA GLN A 61 -9.62 -11.11 9.27
C GLN A 61 -10.54 -10.22 10.13
N GLY A 62 -10.07 -9.04 10.53
CA GLY A 62 -10.86 -8.05 11.26
C GLY A 62 -12.03 -7.54 10.45
N LEU A 63 -11.81 -7.24 9.16
CA LEU A 63 -12.85 -6.80 8.23
C LEU A 63 -13.97 -7.86 8.08
N VAL A 64 -13.59 -9.13 7.89
CA VAL A 64 -14.54 -10.25 7.77
C VAL A 64 -15.38 -10.45 9.04
N ARG A 65 -14.81 -10.18 10.22
CA ARG A 65 -15.53 -10.31 11.51
C ARG A 65 -16.31 -9.05 11.91
N GLY A 66 -16.17 -7.93 11.19
CA GLY A 66 -16.73 -6.64 11.57
C GLY A 66 -15.98 -5.92 12.72
N ASP A 67 -14.78 -6.37 13.09
CA ASP A 67 -13.91 -5.66 14.04
C ASP A 67 -13.26 -4.42 13.38
N ILE A 68 -13.12 -4.45 12.07
CA ILE A 68 -12.68 -3.36 11.17
C ILE A 68 -13.85 -3.02 10.25
N ASP A 69 -14.16 -1.73 10.10
CA ASP A 69 -15.24 -1.25 9.25
C ASP A 69 -14.78 -1.03 7.81
N VAL A 70 -13.62 -0.39 7.63
CA VAL A 70 -13.12 0.09 6.34
C VAL A 70 -11.67 -0.31 6.16
N ASN A 71 -11.33 -0.82 4.99
CA ASN A 71 -9.97 -1.01 4.52
C ASN A 71 -9.79 -0.27 3.19
N MET A 72 -8.96 0.77 3.20
CA MET A 72 -8.77 1.65 2.04
C MET A 72 -7.82 1.08 0.99
N GLU A 73 -7.11 -0.01 1.30
CA GLU A 73 -6.05 -0.51 0.43
C GLU A 73 -5.98 -2.05 0.42
N ILE A 74 -6.92 -2.65 -0.30
CA ILE A 74 -6.91 -4.08 -0.61
C ILE A 74 -6.20 -4.29 -1.95
N TRP A 75 -5.05 -4.94 -1.93
CA TRP A 75 -4.31 -5.36 -3.12
C TRP A 75 -5.00 -6.59 -3.72
N PHE A 76 -6.05 -6.34 -4.49
CA PHE A 76 -7.08 -7.32 -4.88
C PHE A 76 -6.49 -8.61 -5.47
N ASN A 77 -5.63 -8.48 -6.51
CA ASN A 77 -5.10 -9.64 -7.23
C ASN A 77 -4.11 -10.49 -6.41
N THR A 78 -3.63 -9.95 -5.29
CA THR A 78 -2.71 -10.64 -4.37
C THR A 78 -3.30 -10.82 -2.96
N ALA A 79 -4.58 -10.45 -2.77
CA ALA A 79 -5.24 -10.54 -1.48
C ALA A 79 -5.30 -11.99 -0.95
N PRO A 80 -5.38 -12.19 0.38
CA PRO A 80 -5.61 -13.51 0.96
C PRO A 80 -6.90 -14.15 0.43
N GLU A 81 -6.90 -15.46 0.25
CA GLU A 81 -8.09 -16.22 -0.19
C GLU A 81 -9.34 -15.92 0.66
N LEU A 82 -9.14 -15.77 1.97
CA LEU A 82 -10.20 -15.37 2.90
C LEU A 82 -10.95 -14.10 2.46
N TYR A 83 -10.26 -13.13 1.83
CA TYR A 83 -10.89 -11.93 1.32
C TYR A 83 -11.85 -12.24 0.17
N HIS A 84 -11.39 -13.03 -0.80
CA HIS A 84 -12.20 -13.42 -1.95
C HIS A 84 -13.41 -14.26 -1.55
N GLU A 85 -13.25 -15.18 -0.60
CA GLU A 85 -14.35 -15.95 -0.02
C GLU A 85 -15.36 -15.04 0.68
N ALA A 86 -14.90 -14.06 1.45
CA ALA A 86 -15.77 -13.13 2.16
C ALA A 86 -16.54 -12.19 1.22
N VAL A 87 -15.92 -11.74 0.13
CA VAL A 87 -16.62 -10.98 -0.91
C VAL A 87 -17.67 -11.85 -1.60
N ALA A 88 -17.32 -13.09 -1.95
CA ALA A 88 -18.25 -14.02 -2.60
C ALA A 88 -19.45 -14.41 -1.70
N SER A 89 -19.26 -14.48 -0.37
CA SER A 89 -20.33 -14.75 0.61
C SER A 89 -21.15 -13.49 0.97
N GLY A 90 -20.63 -12.29 0.65
CA GLY A 90 -21.23 -11.01 1.02
C GLY A 90 -20.96 -10.60 2.47
N ASP A 91 -19.95 -11.16 3.12
CA ASP A 91 -19.50 -10.74 4.46
C ASP A 91 -18.57 -9.52 4.38
N VAL A 92 -18.02 -9.24 3.21
CA VAL A 92 -17.28 -8.03 2.85
C VAL A 92 -17.87 -7.47 1.56
N LEU A 93 -18.05 -6.16 1.50
CA LEU A 93 -18.42 -5.43 0.30
C LEU A 93 -17.15 -4.80 -0.30
N ASP A 94 -16.76 -5.25 -1.48
CA ASP A 94 -15.72 -4.63 -2.30
C ASP A 94 -16.33 -3.44 -3.06
N LEU A 95 -15.85 -2.23 -2.78
CA LEU A 95 -16.35 -0.99 -3.38
C LEU A 95 -15.60 -0.62 -4.67
N GLY A 96 -14.61 -1.44 -5.07
CA GLY A 96 -13.88 -1.21 -6.31
C GLY A 96 -12.61 -0.38 -6.17
N LEU A 97 -12.15 0.13 -7.29
CA LEU A 97 -10.81 0.68 -7.50
C LEU A 97 -10.56 1.99 -6.73
N SER A 98 -9.66 1.96 -5.77
CA SER A 98 -9.16 3.16 -5.08
C SER A 98 -7.88 3.73 -5.72
N MET A 99 -7.06 2.86 -6.32
CA MET A 99 -5.81 3.26 -6.95
C MET A 99 -5.45 2.31 -8.09
N SER A 100 -5.06 2.88 -9.23
CA SER A 100 -4.61 2.10 -10.39
C SER A 100 -3.26 1.43 -10.13
N ALA A 101 -3.09 0.30 -10.79
CA ALA A 101 -2.08 -0.71 -10.58
C ALA A 101 -0.64 -0.21 -10.46
N ALA A 102 0.06 -0.91 -9.60
CA ALA A 102 1.49 -0.80 -9.41
C ALA A 102 2.23 -2.04 -9.91
N GLU A 103 3.47 -1.86 -10.26
CA GLU A 103 4.37 -2.97 -10.52
C GLU A 103 4.83 -3.58 -9.20
N LEU A 104 4.81 -4.90 -9.14
CA LEU A 104 5.30 -5.71 -8.04
C LEU A 104 6.41 -6.58 -8.60
N SER A 105 7.62 -6.52 -8.07
CA SER A 105 8.75 -7.23 -8.67
C SER A 105 9.89 -7.53 -7.70
N PHE A 106 10.76 -8.44 -8.10
CA PHE A 106 12.10 -8.55 -7.55
C PHE A 106 12.97 -7.51 -8.24
N LEU A 107 13.59 -6.64 -7.45
CA LEU A 107 14.29 -5.44 -7.94
C LEU A 107 15.77 -5.46 -7.57
N VAL A 108 16.57 -4.89 -8.46
CA VAL A 108 17.98 -4.53 -8.22
C VAL A 108 18.23 -3.09 -8.67
N PRO A 109 19.16 -2.34 -8.07
CA PRO A 109 19.58 -1.03 -8.59
C PRO A 109 20.06 -1.10 -10.03
N ARG A 110 19.59 -0.18 -10.89
CA ARG A 110 19.98 -0.13 -12.31
C ARG A 110 21.48 -0.08 -12.51
N TYR A 111 22.21 0.66 -11.66
CA TYR A 111 23.66 0.77 -11.77
C TYR A 111 24.40 -0.56 -11.61
N MET A 112 23.80 -1.57 -10.98
CA MET A 112 24.43 -2.89 -10.90
C MET A 112 24.52 -3.56 -12.27
N VAL A 113 23.54 -3.33 -13.14
CA VAL A 113 23.43 -3.94 -14.46
C VAL A 113 24.04 -3.08 -15.55
N GLU A 114 23.80 -1.77 -15.51
CA GLU A 114 24.16 -0.82 -16.57
C GLU A 114 25.31 0.10 -16.19
N GLY A 115 25.68 0.18 -14.89
CA GLY A 115 26.58 1.18 -14.36
C GLY A 115 25.91 2.53 -14.18
N ASP A 116 26.62 3.46 -13.57
CA ASP A 116 26.23 4.86 -13.42
C ASP A 116 27.49 5.75 -13.59
N PRO A 117 27.78 6.17 -14.80
CA PRO A 117 28.99 6.98 -15.10
C PRO A 117 28.99 8.32 -14.38
N ASP A 118 27.83 8.94 -14.14
CA ASP A 118 27.73 10.24 -13.48
C ASP A 118 28.13 10.16 -12.00
N ARG A 119 27.89 8.99 -11.39
CA ARG A 119 28.31 8.67 -10.02
C ARG A 119 29.64 7.89 -9.96
N GLY A 120 30.21 7.55 -11.10
CA GLY A 120 31.45 6.76 -11.19
C GLY A 120 31.29 5.31 -10.76
N ILE A 121 30.11 4.73 -10.94
CA ILE A 121 29.80 3.35 -10.57
C ILE A 121 29.91 2.46 -11.80
N GLU A 122 30.76 1.45 -11.75
CA GLU A 122 30.85 0.43 -12.80
C GLU A 122 29.79 -0.66 -12.60
N ALA A 123 29.28 -1.24 -13.70
CA ALA A 123 28.31 -2.34 -13.63
C ALA A 123 28.96 -3.57 -12.97
N THR A 124 28.40 -4.02 -11.87
CA THR A 124 28.88 -5.20 -11.12
C THR A 124 28.23 -6.51 -11.56
N ALA A 125 27.06 -6.43 -12.20
CA ALA A 125 26.29 -7.56 -12.68
C ALA A 125 25.70 -7.33 -14.09
N PRO A 126 26.52 -7.03 -15.13
CA PRO A 126 26.00 -6.67 -16.46
C PRO A 126 25.22 -7.81 -17.17
N GLY A 127 25.31 -9.02 -16.67
CA GLY A 127 24.57 -10.18 -17.17
C GLY A 127 23.27 -10.49 -16.45
N LEU A 128 23.01 -9.85 -15.30
CA LEU A 128 21.83 -10.10 -14.51
C LEU A 128 20.58 -9.55 -15.20
N ARG A 129 19.66 -10.42 -15.58
CA ARG A 129 18.39 -10.08 -16.27
C ARG A 129 17.18 -10.71 -15.61
N SER A 130 17.32 -11.92 -15.14
CA SER A 130 16.23 -12.77 -14.68
C SER A 130 16.47 -13.26 -13.27
N VAL A 131 15.39 -13.65 -12.59
CA VAL A 131 15.47 -14.32 -11.28
C VAL A 131 16.30 -15.60 -11.32
N PHE A 132 16.43 -16.25 -12.49
CA PHE A 132 17.24 -17.45 -12.67
C PHE A 132 18.74 -17.18 -12.74
N ASP A 133 19.17 -15.93 -12.98
CA ASP A 133 20.58 -15.56 -12.98
C ASP A 133 21.10 -15.28 -11.55
N LEU A 134 20.19 -15.09 -10.58
CA LEU A 134 20.52 -14.64 -9.23
C LEU A 134 21.51 -15.56 -8.50
N ALA A 135 21.36 -16.88 -8.64
CA ALA A 135 22.22 -17.82 -7.94
C ALA A 135 23.71 -17.64 -8.29
N GLU A 136 24.03 -17.32 -9.55
CA GLU A 136 25.40 -17.05 -10.01
C GLU A 136 25.96 -15.72 -9.45
N HIS A 137 25.07 -14.79 -9.09
CA HIS A 137 25.40 -13.45 -8.59
C HIS A 137 25.26 -13.32 -7.06
N ALA A 138 24.95 -14.39 -6.32
CA ALA A 138 24.65 -14.35 -4.90
C ALA A 138 25.77 -13.68 -4.06
N ALA A 139 27.02 -13.88 -4.44
CA ALA A 139 28.17 -13.29 -3.74
C ALA A 139 28.19 -11.73 -3.75
N LEU A 140 27.52 -11.09 -4.72
CA LEU A 140 27.37 -9.62 -4.77
C LEU A 140 26.47 -9.09 -3.65
N PHE A 141 25.47 -9.87 -3.26
CA PHE A 141 24.46 -9.53 -2.27
C PHE A 141 24.76 -10.07 -0.88
N ARG A 142 26.03 -10.29 -0.59
CA ARG A 142 26.51 -11.00 0.60
C ARG A 142 25.74 -10.65 1.88
N ASP A 143 25.18 -11.69 2.51
CA ASP A 143 24.52 -11.54 3.80
C ASP A 143 25.55 -11.40 4.95
N PRO A 144 25.43 -10.36 5.82
CA PRO A 144 26.37 -10.19 6.94
C PRO A 144 26.23 -11.25 8.03
N GLU A 145 25.08 -11.93 8.14
CA GLU A 145 24.83 -12.97 9.14
C GLU A 145 25.15 -14.37 8.60
N GLU A 146 24.93 -14.61 7.29
CA GLU A 146 25.27 -15.85 6.58
C GLU A 146 26.20 -15.53 5.39
N PRO A 147 27.49 -15.30 5.60
CA PRO A 147 28.42 -14.77 4.58
C PRO A 147 28.61 -15.63 3.33
N ASP A 148 28.19 -16.89 3.38
CA ASP A 148 28.23 -17.81 2.25
C ASP A 148 26.99 -17.67 1.35
N LYS A 149 26.00 -16.87 1.75
CA LYS A 149 24.77 -16.58 0.99
C LYS A 149 24.65 -15.10 0.64
N GLY A 150 23.84 -14.81 -0.38
CA GLY A 150 23.30 -13.49 -0.63
C GLY A 150 22.13 -13.19 0.29
N ARG A 151 21.82 -11.90 0.49
CA ARG A 151 20.61 -11.45 1.17
C ARG A 151 19.55 -11.05 0.16
N TYR A 152 18.37 -11.60 0.29
CA TYR A 152 17.15 -11.15 -0.38
C TYR A 152 16.25 -10.45 0.65
N TYR A 153 15.92 -9.17 0.40
CA TYR A 153 15.02 -8.39 1.25
C TYR A 153 13.56 -8.69 0.87
N ASN A 154 12.89 -9.45 1.72
CA ASN A 154 11.48 -9.81 1.57
C ASN A 154 10.56 -8.75 2.20
N CYS A 155 9.26 -8.92 2.04
CA CYS A 155 8.23 -8.21 2.79
C CYS A 155 8.26 -8.52 4.29
N ILE A 156 7.58 -7.69 5.03
CA ILE A 156 7.41 -7.82 6.48
C ILE A 156 6.49 -9.01 6.79
N ILE A 157 6.75 -9.72 7.87
CA ILE A 157 5.89 -10.80 8.35
C ILE A 157 4.48 -10.27 8.60
N GLY A 158 3.48 -10.94 8.01
CA GLY A 158 2.07 -10.55 8.10
C GLY A 158 1.56 -9.78 6.88
N TRP A 159 2.44 -9.34 5.98
CA TRP A 159 2.05 -8.89 4.65
C TRP A 159 1.82 -10.09 3.72
N GLN A 160 0.88 -9.98 2.80
CA GLN A 160 0.61 -11.08 1.86
C GLN A 160 1.79 -11.37 0.93
N CYS A 161 2.52 -10.34 0.51
CA CYS A 161 3.71 -10.51 -0.34
C CYS A 161 4.82 -11.34 0.31
N GLU A 162 4.91 -11.36 1.65
CA GLU A 162 5.88 -12.21 2.36
C GLU A 162 5.66 -13.69 2.03
N LEU A 163 4.42 -14.14 2.08
CA LEU A 163 4.06 -15.54 1.75
C LEU A 163 4.26 -15.84 0.26
N THR A 164 3.91 -14.89 -0.61
CA THR A 164 4.12 -15.00 -2.05
C THR A 164 5.60 -15.13 -2.40
N ASN A 165 6.44 -14.27 -1.82
CA ASN A 165 7.87 -14.29 -2.07
C ASN A 165 8.55 -15.54 -1.49
N ASN A 166 8.07 -16.08 -0.36
CA ASN A 166 8.55 -17.36 0.15
C ASN A 166 8.33 -18.48 -0.89
N ALA A 167 7.13 -18.55 -1.47
CA ALA A 167 6.83 -19.54 -2.50
C ALA A 167 7.70 -19.34 -3.75
N LYS A 168 7.87 -18.10 -4.23
CA LYS A 168 8.72 -17.78 -5.38
C LYS A 168 10.18 -18.15 -5.14
N LEU A 169 10.76 -17.81 -3.99
CA LEU A 169 12.14 -18.16 -3.66
C LEU A 169 12.37 -19.67 -3.67
N ALA A 170 11.41 -20.44 -3.13
CA ALA A 170 11.47 -21.90 -3.15
C ALA A 170 11.36 -22.44 -4.59
N THR A 171 10.39 -21.95 -5.38
CA THR A 171 10.16 -22.40 -6.75
C THR A 171 11.32 -22.06 -7.68
N TYR A 172 11.98 -20.91 -7.49
CA TYR A 172 13.17 -20.51 -8.26
C TYR A 172 14.46 -21.19 -7.76
N GLY A 173 14.40 -21.98 -6.67
CA GLY A 173 15.55 -22.67 -6.10
C GLY A 173 16.57 -21.72 -5.45
N LEU A 174 16.13 -20.54 -5.00
CA LEU A 174 17.02 -19.50 -4.47
C LEU A 174 17.34 -19.67 -2.97
N GLU A 175 16.64 -20.52 -2.24
CA GLU A 175 16.80 -20.70 -0.79
C GLU A 175 18.20 -21.22 -0.38
N GLU A 176 18.85 -21.96 -1.29
CA GLU A 176 20.22 -22.44 -1.06
C GLU A 176 21.25 -21.32 -1.16
N SER A 177 21.02 -20.36 -2.06
CA SER A 177 21.96 -19.27 -2.40
C SER A 177 21.68 -17.97 -1.66
N PHE A 178 20.46 -17.78 -1.14
CA PHE A 178 20.03 -16.54 -0.50
C PHE A 178 19.41 -16.78 0.86
N THR A 179 19.71 -15.86 1.79
CA THR A 179 18.97 -15.69 3.03
C THR A 179 17.70 -14.89 2.74
N ASN A 180 16.55 -15.42 3.11
CA ASN A 180 15.26 -14.75 3.01
C ASN A 180 15.09 -13.80 4.21
N PHE A 181 15.64 -12.58 4.08
CA PHE A 181 15.64 -11.59 5.15
C PHE A 181 14.31 -10.83 5.21
N LYS A 182 13.70 -10.78 6.37
CA LYS A 182 12.42 -10.11 6.62
C LYS A 182 12.64 -8.91 7.53
N PRO A 183 12.58 -7.67 7.00
CA PRO A 183 12.69 -6.47 7.81
C PRO A 183 11.58 -6.40 8.86
N GLY A 184 11.84 -5.74 9.97
CA GLY A 184 10.86 -5.63 11.06
C GLY A 184 9.72 -4.66 10.77
N THR A 185 9.90 -3.69 9.85
CA THR A 185 8.92 -2.66 9.51
C THR A 185 9.02 -2.23 8.04
N GLY A 186 7.95 -1.65 7.48
CA GLY A 186 7.95 -1.07 6.13
C GLY A 186 9.02 -0.01 5.93
N PRO A 187 9.17 0.99 6.83
CA PRO A 187 10.28 1.92 6.79
C PRO A 187 11.67 1.27 6.78
N ALA A 188 11.89 0.19 7.53
CA ALA A 188 13.17 -0.51 7.53
C ALA A 188 13.47 -1.15 6.15
N LEU A 189 12.46 -1.67 5.45
CA LEU A 189 12.61 -2.15 4.07
C LEU A 189 12.97 -1.01 3.13
N ALA A 190 12.21 0.10 3.16
CA ALA A 190 12.45 1.28 2.34
C ALA A 190 13.86 1.84 2.53
N PHE A 191 14.27 2.07 3.77
CA PHE A 191 15.59 2.60 4.08
C PHE A 191 16.74 1.64 3.76
N SER A 192 16.51 0.33 3.76
CA SER A 192 17.53 -0.63 3.31
C SER A 192 17.89 -0.44 1.85
N LEU A 193 16.87 -0.22 1.00
CA LEU A 193 17.05 0.07 -0.43
C LEU A 193 17.71 1.43 -0.63
N ALA A 194 17.14 2.48 -0.02
CA ALA A 194 17.63 3.85 -0.14
C ALA A 194 19.12 3.95 0.28
N ALA A 195 19.48 3.40 1.43
CA ALA A 195 20.85 3.43 1.94
C ALA A 195 21.84 2.69 1.04
N ALA A 196 21.45 1.54 0.47
CA ALA A 196 22.27 0.82 -0.49
C ALA A 196 22.44 1.62 -1.79
N TYR A 197 21.32 2.19 -2.30
CA TYR A 197 21.35 2.96 -3.53
C TYR A 197 22.24 4.20 -3.44
N GLU A 198 22.10 4.98 -2.37
CA GLU A 198 22.93 6.18 -2.14
C GLU A 198 24.43 5.88 -2.08
N LYS A 199 24.80 4.74 -1.49
CA LYS A 199 26.19 4.31 -1.38
C LYS A 199 26.73 3.63 -2.65
N GLY A 200 25.87 3.31 -3.62
CA GLY A 200 26.25 2.50 -4.77
C GLY A 200 26.50 1.03 -4.41
N GLU A 201 25.89 0.54 -3.33
CA GLU A 201 26.01 -0.82 -2.85
C GLU A 201 24.97 -1.74 -3.49
N PRO A 202 25.24 -3.05 -3.66
CA PRO A 202 24.26 -4.00 -4.14
C PRO A 202 23.05 -4.13 -3.21
N TRP A 203 21.86 -4.19 -3.80
CA TRP A 203 20.63 -4.51 -3.11
C TRP A 203 19.77 -5.44 -3.98
N LEU A 204 19.11 -6.42 -3.38
CA LEU A 204 18.14 -7.32 -4.02
C LEU A 204 16.96 -7.52 -3.09
N GLY A 205 15.76 -7.30 -3.58
CA GLY A 205 14.56 -7.57 -2.80
C GLY A 205 13.28 -7.35 -3.57
N TYR A 206 12.17 -7.55 -2.90
CA TYR A 206 10.85 -7.21 -3.39
C TYR A 206 10.54 -5.75 -3.07
N TYR A 207 9.96 -5.05 -4.04
CA TYR A 207 9.35 -3.75 -3.81
C TYR A 207 8.14 -3.54 -4.73
N TRP A 208 7.40 -2.47 -4.47
CA TRP A 208 6.17 -2.14 -5.20
C TRP A 208 6.04 -0.63 -5.40
N GLY A 209 5.23 -0.21 -6.39
CA GLY A 209 4.78 1.17 -6.57
C GLY A 209 3.26 1.30 -6.35
N PRO A 210 2.75 2.52 -6.08
CA PRO A 210 3.53 3.75 -5.93
C PRO A 210 4.20 3.86 -4.56
N THR A 211 5.47 4.26 -4.55
CA THR A 211 6.22 4.57 -3.34
C THR A 211 7.23 5.67 -3.63
N TRP A 212 7.60 6.44 -2.60
CA TRP A 212 8.64 7.46 -2.73
C TRP A 212 9.98 6.85 -3.19
N VAL A 213 10.28 5.63 -2.74
CA VAL A 213 11.52 4.91 -3.06
C VAL A 213 11.67 4.68 -4.56
N LEU A 214 10.62 4.17 -5.22
CA LEU A 214 10.66 3.94 -6.68
C LEU A 214 10.47 5.21 -7.50
N GLY A 215 10.01 6.30 -6.87
CA GLY A 215 10.00 7.63 -7.48
C GLY A 215 11.37 8.28 -7.50
N GLU A 216 12.24 7.96 -6.52
CA GLU A 216 13.55 8.58 -6.36
C GLU A 216 14.71 7.73 -6.89
N TYR A 217 14.62 6.40 -6.78
CA TYR A 217 15.69 5.48 -7.09
C TYR A 217 15.38 4.63 -8.33
N ASP A 218 16.30 4.62 -9.27
CA ASP A 218 16.15 3.91 -10.53
C ASP A 218 16.51 2.42 -10.36
N MET A 219 15.48 1.59 -10.38
CA MET A 219 15.56 0.16 -10.16
C MET A 219 15.24 -0.60 -11.45
N ILE A 220 15.75 -1.82 -11.56
CA ILE A 220 15.39 -2.77 -12.63
C ILE A 220 14.60 -3.92 -12.01
N ALA A 221 13.45 -4.21 -12.60
CA ALA A 221 12.71 -5.43 -12.35
C ALA A 221 13.40 -6.61 -13.03
N LEU A 222 13.65 -7.67 -12.29
CA LEU A 222 14.18 -8.91 -12.86
C LEU A 222 13.07 -9.65 -13.59
N GLU A 223 13.41 -10.21 -14.76
CA GLU A 223 12.50 -11.00 -15.56
C GLU A 223 12.09 -12.28 -14.81
N GLU A 224 10.80 -12.54 -14.82
CA GLU A 224 10.17 -13.75 -14.30
C GLU A 224 9.40 -14.43 -15.44
N PRO A 225 9.06 -15.73 -15.36
CA PRO A 225 8.13 -16.35 -16.29
C PRO A 225 6.81 -15.58 -16.34
N GLU A 226 6.17 -15.55 -17.50
CA GLU A 226 4.92 -14.82 -17.66
C GLU A 226 3.84 -15.28 -16.66
N TYR A 227 3.04 -14.33 -16.16
CA TYR A 227 1.90 -14.62 -15.31
C TYR A 227 0.89 -15.53 -16.01
N SER A 228 0.36 -16.49 -15.27
CA SER A 228 -0.87 -17.21 -15.61
C SER A 228 -1.59 -17.62 -14.33
N ASP A 229 -2.92 -17.73 -14.38
CA ASP A 229 -3.73 -18.15 -13.24
C ASP A 229 -3.26 -19.51 -12.70
N ALA A 230 -2.97 -20.47 -13.59
CA ALA A 230 -2.49 -21.80 -13.21
C ALA A 230 -1.16 -21.79 -12.45
N CYS A 231 -0.24 -20.88 -12.80
CA CYS A 231 1.00 -20.69 -12.07
C CYS A 231 0.74 -19.98 -10.72
N TRP A 232 -0.08 -18.95 -10.75
CA TRP A 232 -0.35 -18.15 -9.55
C TRP A 232 -1.10 -18.93 -8.46
N GLU A 233 -2.04 -19.78 -8.86
CA GLU A 233 -2.74 -20.70 -7.96
C GLU A 233 -1.88 -21.91 -7.55
N GLY A 234 -0.83 -22.19 -8.31
CA GLY A 234 0.11 -23.29 -8.08
C GLY A 234 1.29 -22.88 -7.19
N ASP A 235 2.49 -22.94 -7.77
CA ASP A 235 3.76 -22.71 -7.06
C ASP A 235 4.26 -21.26 -7.07
N ARG A 236 3.54 -20.37 -7.77
CA ARG A 236 3.84 -18.95 -7.93
C ARG A 236 5.20 -18.62 -8.56
N GLY A 237 5.75 -19.55 -9.34
CA GLY A 237 6.99 -19.36 -10.07
C GLY A 237 6.86 -18.50 -11.33
N CYS A 238 6.10 -17.41 -11.28
CA CYS A 238 5.84 -16.47 -12.38
C CYS A 238 5.69 -15.04 -11.87
N ALA A 239 5.70 -14.08 -12.79
CA ALA A 239 5.49 -12.67 -12.48
C ALA A 239 4.22 -12.43 -11.66
N PHE A 240 4.21 -11.35 -10.91
CA PHE A 240 3.01 -10.92 -10.19
C PHE A 240 1.89 -10.56 -11.17
N PRO A 241 0.61 -10.79 -10.81
CA PRO A 241 -0.51 -10.25 -11.57
C PRO A 241 -0.45 -8.73 -11.57
N VAL A 242 -1.03 -8.11 -12.59
CA VAL A 242 -1.30 -6.67 -12.55
C VAL A 242 -2.19 -6.40 -11.35
N SER A 243 -1.67 -5.67 -10.37
CA SER A 243 -2.39 -5.42 -9.14
C SER A 243 -3.28 -4.20 -9.25
N ILE A 244 -4.52 -4.34 -8.85
CA ILE A 244 -5.45 -3.24 -8.57
C ILE A 244 -5.63 -3.13 -7.07
N VAL A 245 -5.87 -1.91 -6.61
CA VAL A 245 -6.08 -1.62 -5.18
C VAL A 245 -7.51 -1.16 -4.99
N ASN A 246 -8.24 -1.85 -4.13
CA ASN A 246 -9.66 -1.60 -3.89
C ASN A 246 -9.92 -1.08 -2.48
N VAL A 247 -11.02 -0.36 -2.32
CA VAL A 247 -11.64 -0.09 -1.03
C VAL A 247 -12.58 -1.24 -0.69
N ALA A 248 -12.57 -1.68 0.56
CA ALA A 248 -13.52 -2.66 1.05
C ALA A 248 -14.07 -2.29 2.42
N VAL A 249 -15.32 -2.67 2.66
CA VAL A 249 -15.99 -2.44 3.94
C VAL A 249 -16.60 -3.75 4.47
N SER A 250 -16.70 -3.84 5.81
CA SER A 250 -17.41 -4.96 6.43
C SER A 250 -18.90 -4.89 6.10
N LYS A 251 -19.54 -6.05 6.05
CA LYS A 251 -20.99 -6.15 5.88
C LYS A 251 -21.75 -5.38 6.97
N GLU A 252 -21.30 -5.49 8.22
CA GLU A 252 -21.95 -4.83 9.35
C GLU A 252 -21.95 -3.31 9.18
N PHE A 253 -20.82 -2.74 8.76
CA PHE A 253 -20.72 -1.31 8.46
C PHE A 253 -21.60 -0.93 7.26
N ALA A 254 -21.55 -1.70 6.16
CA ALA A 254 -22.35 -1.43 4.98
C ALA A 254 -23.86 -1.44 5.24
N GLU A 255 -24.35 -2.34 6.13
CA GLU A 255 -25.76 -2.42 6.51
C GLU A 255 -26.18 -1.30 7.49
N ALA A 256 -25.24 -0.77 8.28
CA ALA A 256 -25.52 0.24 9.31
C ALA A 256 -25.43 1.68 8.76
N THR A 257 -24.60 1.91 7.75
CA THR A 257 -24.32 3.27 7.23
C THR A 257 -25.33 3.70 6.17
N SER A 258 -25.29 5.00 5.80
CA SER A 258 -26.10 5.53 4.70
C SER A 258 -25.51 5.20 3.33
N GLN A 259 -26.38 5.21 2.30
CA GLN A 259 -25.91 5.07 0.92
C GLN A 259 -24.97 6.20 0.51
N GLU A 260 -25.15 7.44 0.98
CA GLU A 260 -24.26 8.57 0.70
C GLU A 260 -22.83 8.30 1.19
N MET A 261 -22.65 7.64 2.33
CA MET A 261 -21.34 7.29 2.83
C MET A 261 -20.70 6.15 2.02
N LEU A 262 -21.48 5.17 1.59
CA LEU A 262 -20.99 4.12 0.70
C LEU A 262 -20.60 4.69 -0.66
N ASP A 263 -21.41 5.59 -1.22
CA ASP A 263 -21.13 6.27 -2.48
C ASP A 263 -19.85 7.12 -2.40
N PHE A 264 -19.58 7.76 -1.26
CA PHE A 264 -18.33 8.46 -1.02
C PHE A 264 -17.13 7.52 -1.02
N LEU A 265 -17.22 6.40 -0.30
CA LEU A 265 -16.12 5.43 -0.24
C LEU A 265 -15.87 4.73 -1.58
N ASP A 266 -16.92 4.48 -2.36
CA ASP A 266 -16.85 3.95 -3.74
C ASP A 266 -16.24 4.97 -4.72
N ALA A 267 -16.58 6.26 -4.55
CA ALA A 267 -16.06 7.34 -5.39
C ALA A 267 -14.59 7.69 -5.10
N TYR A 268 -14.06 7.31 -3.93
CA TYR A 268 -12.67 7.59 -3.58
C TYR A 268 -11.73 6.93 -4.58
N SER A 269 -10.93 7.74 -5.27
CA SER A 269 -9.90 7.25 -6.19
C SER A 269 -8.76 8.24 -6.33
N ILE A 270 -7.54 7.76 -6.17
CA ILE A 270 -6.30 8.52 -6.38
C ILE A 270 -5.44 7.75 -7.37
N ASP A 271 -4.95 8.40 -8.43
CA ASP A 271 -4.02 7.77 -9.34
C ASP A 271 -2.62 7.58 -8.71
N GLY A 272 -1.84 6.66 -9.28
CA GLY A 272 -0.53 6.30 -8.73
C GLY A 272 0.48 7.45 -8.76
N ASP A 273 0.42 8.34 -9.77
CA ASP A 273 1.34 9.48 -9.87
C ASP A 273 1.03 10.51 -8.78
N LEU A 274 -0.26 10.77 -8.54
CA LEU A 274 -0.68 11.67 -7.47
C LEU A 274 -0.31 11.11 -6.10
N MET A 275 -0.53 9.81 -5.85
CA MET A 275 -0.10 9.17 -4.60
C MET A 275 1.42 9.26 -4.45
N SER A 276 2.19 8.96 -5.49
CA SER A 276 3.67 9.10 -5.47
C SER A 276 4.10 10.52 -5.12
N GLY A 277 3.40 11.53 -5.63
CA GLY A 277 3.63 12.94 -5.28
C GLY A 277 3.41 13.24 -3.79
N LEU A 278 2.35 12.69 -3.20
CA LEU A 278 2.07 12.84 -1.76
C LEU A 278 3.13 12.13 -0.89
N LEU A 279 3.57 10.95 -1.31
CA LEU A 279 4.62 10.22 -0.61
C LEU A 279 5.98 10.93 -0.71
N ALA A 280 6.29 11.53 -1.86
CA ALA A 280 7.48 12.37 -2.03
C ALA A 280 7.40 13.65 -1.15
N PHE A 281 6.21 14.26 -1.05
CA PHE A 281 5.98 15.39 -0.14
C PHE A 281 6.26 14.99 1.32
N MET A 282 5.78 13.82 1.77
CA MET A 282 6.06 13.32 3.12
C MET A 282 7.56 13.17 3.36
N GLN A 283 8.28 12.56 2.42
CA GLN A 283 9.72 12.33 2.54
C GLN A 283 10.51 13.65 2.55
N ALA A 284 10.17 14.59 1.66
CA ALA A 284 10.90 15.85 1.53
C ALA A 284 10.71 16.80 2.72
N ASN A 285 9.60 16.70 3.44
CA ASN A 285 9.22 17.61 4.52
C ASN A 285 9.25 16.96 5.91
N ASP A 286 9.68 15.69 6.02
CA ASP A 286 9.57 14.90 7.26
C ASP A 286 8.12 14.95 7.82
N ALA A 287 7.15 14.84 6.89
CA ALA A 287 5.73 15.03 7.16
C ALA A 287 5.03 13.71 7.42
N GLU A 288 3.96 13.76 8.21
CA GLU A 288 3.12 12.58 8.48
C GLU A 288 1.98 12.45 7.45
N ALA A 289 1.30 11.30 7.45
CA ALA A 289 0.17 11.06 6.54
C ALA A 289 -0.96 12.09 6.70
N ALA A 290 -1.16 12.60 7.90
CA ALA A 290 -2.14 13.67 8.15
C ALA A 290 -1.76 14.98 7.44
N ASP A 291 -0.48 15.34 7.38
CA ASP A 291 -0.01 16.53 6.67
C ASP A 291 -0.17 16.36 5.16
N ALA A 292 0.13 15.17 4.63
CA ALA A 292 -0.08 14.84 3.22
C ALA A 292 -1.59 14.86 2.85
N ALA A 293 -2.45 14.45 3.76
CA ALA A 293 -3.90 14.53 3.56
C ALA A 293 -4.38 15.99 3.48
N ILE A 294 -3.88 16.88 4.34
CA ILE A 294 -4.20 18.32 4.28
C ILE A 294 -3.68 18.94 2.98
N GLU A 295 -2.43 18.65 2.60
CA GLU A 295 -1.86 19.10 1.31
C GLU A 295 -2.73 18.65 0.13
N PHE A 296 -3.15 17.38 0.10
CA PHE A 296 -4.05 16.87 -0.92
C PHE A 296 -5.39 17.61 -0.93
N LEU A 297 -6.05 17.72 0.21
CA LEU A 297 -7.37 18.34 0.33
C LEU A 297 -7.37 19.82 -0.05
N GLN A 298 -6.27 20.54 0.20
CA GLN A 298 -6.11 21.94 -0.19
C GLN A 298 -5.74 22.10 -1.67
N SER A 299 -4.88 21.24 -2.22
CA SER A 299 -4.37 21.37 -3.58
C SER A 299 -5.25 20.73 -4.65
N ARG A 300 -6.07 19.71 -4.29
CA ARG A 300 -6.88 18.93 -5.21
C ARG A 300 -8.38 18.99 -4.93
N THR A 301 -8.85 20.19 -4.63
CA THR A 301 -10.29 20.44 -4.44
C THR A 301 -11.13 20.07 -5.67
N ASP A 302 -10.54 20.17 -6.87
CA ASP A 302 -11.14 19.76 -8.14
C ASP A 302 -11.48 18.25 -8.18
N LEU A 303 -10.76 17.43 -7.45
CA LEU A 303 -10.93 15.98 -7.43
C LEU A 303 -11.85 15.53 -6.28
N TRP A 304 -11.45 15.74 -5.03
CA TRP A 304 -12.17 15.14 -3.90
C TRP A 304 -13.59 15.72 -3.66
N THR A 305 -13.87 16.97 -4.11
CA THR A 305 -15.24 17.50 -4.02
C THR A 305 -16.23 16.74 -4.92
N THR A 306 -15.73 15.98 -5.90
CA THR A 306 -16.59 15.12 -6.74
C THR A 306 -16.97 13.80 -6.05
N TRP A 307 -16.34 13.46 -4.95
CA TRP A 307 -16.62 12.23 -4.20
C TRP A 307 -17.79 12.38 -3.21
N VAL A 308 -18.14 13.60 -2.88
CA VAL A 308 -19.12 13.92 -1.83
C VAL A 308 -20.16 14.92 -2.30
N SER A 309 -21.26 15.06 -1.55
CA SER A 309 -22.25 16.11 -1.83
C SER A 309 -21.68 17.51 -1.61
N ASP A 310 -22.29 18.52 -2.25
CA ASP A 310 -21.90 19.92 -2.11
C ASP A 310 -21.90 20.35 -0.61
N GLU A 311 -22.87 19.88 0.18
CA GLU A 311 -23.00 20.20 1.59
C GLU A 311 -21.83 19.63 2.41
N VAL A 312 -21.40 18.39 2.13
CA VAL A 312 -20.24 17.77 2.75
C VAL A 312 -18.96 18.50 2.34
N ALA A 313 -18.82 18.82 1.04
CA ALA A 313 -17.66 19.53 0.52
C ALA A 313 -17.50 20.93 1.18
N GLU A 314 -18.61 21.68 1.34
CA GLU A 314 -18.58 23.00 2.00
C GLU A 314 -18.09 22.92 3.45
N ARG A 315 -18.48 21.87 4.21
CA ARG A 315 -18.02 21.67 5.59
C ARG A 315 -16.52 21.37 5.65
N VAL A 316 -16.05 20.48 4.78
CA VAL A 316 -14.62 20.13 4.70
C VAL A 316 -13.80 21.36 4.28
N LEU A 317 -14.21 22.11 3.25
CA LEU A 317 -13.54 23.34 2.81
C LEU A 317 -13.47 24.39 3.92
N ALA A 318 -14.53 24.51 4.72
CA ALA A 318 -14.56 25.45 5.85
C ALA A 318 -13.56 25.07 6.97
N SER A 319 -13.27 23.77 7.15
CA SER A 319 -12.33 23.27 8.15
C SER A 319 -10.86 23.38 7.74
N LEU A 320 -10.58 23.51 6.43
CA LEU A 320 -9.22 23.63 5.86
C LEU A 320 -8.66 25.06 5.90
N ASN A 321 -9.48 26.08 6.29
CA ASN A 321 -9.11 27.49 6.41
C ASN A 321 -8.82 27.80 7.92
#